data_e6029358db27710aba96c5bfc5e6003d
#
_entry.id   e6029358db27710aba96c5bfc5e6003d
#
_cell.length_a   1.000
_cell.length_b   1.000
_cell.length_c   1.000
_cell.angle_alpha   90.00
_cell.angle_beta   90.00
_cell.angle_gamma   90.00
#
_symmetry.space_group_name_H-M   'P 1'
#
loop_
_entity.id
_entity.type
_entity.pdbx_description
1 polymer ?
#
loop_
_entity_poly.entity_id
_entity_poly.type
_entity_poly.pdbx_seq_one_letter_code
_entity_poly.pdbx_strand_id
1 'polypeptide(L)'
;CTSWVKVKVLDSSLDKGKVAVTVNVNSGTTDRNGSVIIKSGAKRVVVPVTQGTPMSVSKREIYSNSRGENFLLSVVATGDWSVTSNDSWLKAEKKDGKTVSVTTDPNENKTSRKGTLDIVSGAEKITVSITQESTEDREINTPEGYRLVWHDEFNEGSTLGTDWTHEVQKPGWVNNELQEYVNGST
;
A
#
# COMPACT_ATOMS: atom_id res chain seq x y z
N CYS A 1 -15.27 29.00 16.21
CA CYS A 1 -14.76 28.13 15.13
C CYS A 1 -14.03 26.95 15.76
N THR A 2 -14.24 25.78 15.22
CA THR A 2 -13.43 24.60 15.52
C THR A 2 -12.00 24.82 15.00
N SER A 3 -10.98 24.30 15.66
CA SER A 3 -9.56 24.55 15.35
C SER A 3 -9.13 24.15 13.92
N TRP A 4 -9.89 23.25 13.28
CA TRP A 4 -9.61 22.74 11.96
C TRP A 4 -10.26 23.54 10.80
N VAL A 5 -11.14 24.51 11.12
CA VAL A 5 -11.79 25.41 10.15
C VAL A 5 -11.17 26.79 10.29
N LYS A 6 -10.52 27.29 9.25
CA LYS A 6 -9.96 28.63 9.17
C LYS A 6 -10.82 29.48 8.24
N VAL A 7 -11.10 30.72 8.64
CA VAL A 7 -11.90 31.65 7.84
C VAL A 7 -11.10 32.93 7.64
N LYS A 8 -11.04 33.39 6.39
CA LYS A 8 -10.45 34.68 6.02
C LYS A 8 -11.51 35.51 5.29
N VAL A 9 -11.77 36.72 5.78
CA VAL A 9 -12.59 37.69 5.03
C VAL A 9 -11.78 38.21 3.86
N LEU A 10 -12.35 38.09 2.66
CA LEU A 10 -11.74 38.56 1.41
C LEU A 10 -12.34 39.89 0.96
N ASP A 11 -13.62 40.13 1.25
CA ASP A 11 -14.36 41.33 0.95
C ASP A 11 -15.43 41.55 2.04
N SER A 12 -15.56 42.80 2.46
CA SER A 12 -16.54 43.22 3.49
C SER A 12 -17.30 44.48 3.05
N SER A 13 -17.51 44.65 1.75
CA SER A 13 -18.32 45.77 1.22
C SER A 13 -19.78 45.72 1.75
N LEU A 14 -20.46 46.89 1.76
CA LEU A 14 -21.79 47.03 2.38
C LEU A 14 -22.86 46.11 1.78
N ASP A 15 -22.77 45.80 0.48
CA ASP A 15 -23.77 45.01 -0.24
C ASP A 15 -23.37 43.56 -0.51
N LYS A 16 -22.08 43.25 -0.41
CA LYS A 16 -21.51 41.92 -0.73
C LYS A 16 -20.36 41.61 0.20
N GLY A 17 -20.38 40.42 0.79
CA GLY A 17 -19.26 39.89 1.55
C GLY A 17 -18.72 38.64 0.92
N LYS A 18 -17.39 38.45 0.96
CA LYS A 18 -16.72 37.22 0.49
C LYS A 18 -15.78 36.72 1.58
N VAL A 19 -15.93 35.44 1.90
CA VAL A 19 -15.05 34.76 2.85
C VAL A 19 -14.41 33.55 2.19
N ALA A 20 -13.14 33.30 2.46
CA ALA A 20 -12.49 32.04 2.16
C ALA A 20 -12.57 31.13 3.39
N VAL A 21 -12.99 29.90 3.19
CA VAL A 21 -13.01 28.86 4.22
C VAL A 21 -11.98 27.82 3.83
N THR A 22 -11.02 27.58 4.72
CA THR A 22 -9.98 26.55 4.57
C THR A 22 -10.15 25.54 5.69
N VAL A 23 -10.09 24.26 5.37
CA VAL A 23 -10.18 23.18 6.33
C VAL A 23 -8.85 22.42 6.38
N ASN A 24 -8.36 22.10 7.59
CA ASN A 24 -7.19 21.24 7.75
C ASN A 24 -7.59 19.79 7.44
N VAL A 25 -6.62 18.96 7.05
CA VAL A 25 -6.84 17.51 6.80
C VAL A 25 -7.47 16.87 8.04
N ASN A 26 -8.48 16.02 7.82
CA ASN A 26 -9.03 15.17 8.87
C ASN A 26 -8.17 13.90 8.98
N SER A 27 -7.26 13.86 9.96
CA SER A 27 -6.43 12.68 10.23
C SER A 27 -7.08 11.70 11.22
N GLY A 28 -8.33 11.96 11.63
CA GLY A 28 -9.09 11.08 12.52
C GLY A 28 -9.74 9.91 11.76
N THR A 29 -10.34 9.00 12.52
CA THR A 29 -11.06 7.81 12.02
C THR A 29 -12.56 8.02 11.90
N THR A 30 -13.06 9.24 12.20
CA THR A 30 -14.48 9.60 12.14
C THR A 30 -14.66 10.93 11.42
N ASP A 31 -15.83 11.09 10.80
CA ASP A 31 -16.25 12.36 10.22
C ASP A 31 -16.30 13.44 11.29
N ARG A 32 -16.00 14.65 10.90
CA ARG A 32 -16.09 15.79 11.82
C ARG A 32 -16.98 16.88 11.27
N ASN A 33 -17.72 17.50 12.20
CA ASN A 33 -18.66 18.55 11.92
C ASN A 33 -18.22 19.85 12.59
N GLY A 34 -18.41 20.95 11.90
CA GLY A 34 -18.14 22.29 12.38
C GLY A 34 -19.09 23.31 11.76
N SER A 35 -18.87 24.56 12.06
CA SER A 35 -19.64 25.63 11.43
C SER A 35 -18.84 26.92 11.31
N VAL A 36 -19.12 27.68 10.27
CA VAL A 36 -18.70 29.06 10.09
C VAL A 36 -19.89 29.97 10.48
N ILE A 37 -19.62 30.92 11.38
CA ILE A 37 -20.63 31.89 11.79
C ILE A 37 -20.28 33.23 11.15
N ILE A 38 -21.18 33.74 10.33
CA ILE A 38 -21.07 35.06 9.70
C ILE A 38 -22.01 36.01 10.43
N LYS A 39 -21.49 37.16 10.85
CA LYS A 39 -22.29 38.19 11.54
C LYS A 39 -22.14 39.52 10.82
N SER A 40 -23.26 40.23 10.69
CA SER A 40 -23.32 41.61 10.19
C SER A 40 -24.37 42.37 11.01
N GLY A 41 -23.91 43.24 11.90
CA GLY A 41 -24.79 43.89 12.90
C GLY A 41 -25.51 42.85 13.76
N ALA A 42 -26.84 42.96 13.83
CA ALA A 42 -27.66 41.98 14.57
C ALA A 42 -27.97 40.68 13.76
N LYS A 43 -27.62 40.62 12.51
CA LYS A 43 -27.86 39.43 11.66
C LYS A 43 -26.77 38.40 11.86
N ARG A 44 -27.16 37.11 11.90
CA ARG A 44 -26.27 35.96 12.07
C ARG A 44 -26.68 34.84 11.10
N VAL A 45 -25.70 34.33 10.36
CA VAL A 45 -25.87 33.15 9.51
C VAL A 45 -24.87 32.07 9.99
N VAL A 46 -25.32 30.82 10.06
CA VAL A 46 -24.48 29.67 10.39
C VAL A 46 -24.38 28.81 9.15
N VAL A 47 -23.17 28.59 8.68
CA VAL A 47 -22.85 27.70 7.57
C VAL A 47 -22.24 26.42 8.14
N PRO A 48 -22.92 25.27 8.06
CA PRO A 48 -22.36 24.01 8.52
C PRO A 48 -21.20 23.59 7.61
N VAL A 49 -20.20 22.94 8.20
CA VAL A 49 -19.05 22.37 7.51
C VAL A 49 -18.90 20.94 7.98
N THR A 50 -19.03 19.99 7.08
CA THR A 50 -18.78 18.57 7.34
C THR A 50 -17.53 18.15 6.58
N GLN A 51 -16.64 17.41 7.23
CA GLN A 51 -15.46 16.83 6.60
C GLN A 51 -15.38 15.35 6.94
N GLY A 52 -15.36 14.53 5.89
CA GLY A 52 -15.19 13.08 6.01
C GLY A 52 -13.79 12.67 6.47
N THR A 53 -13.65 11.41 6.80
CA THR A 53 -12.35 10.75 6.99
C THR A 53 -11.69 10.51 5.64
N PRO A 54 -10.35 10.58 5.53
CA PRO A 54 -9.66 10.16 4.31
C PRO A 54 -9.92 8.69 4.02
N MET A 55 -10.02 8.35 2.74
CA MET A 55 -10.09 6.96 2.33
C MET A 55 -8.81 6.22 2.76
N SER A 56 -8.96 5.01 3.26
CA SER A 56 -7.83 4.15 3.63
C SER A 56 -8.12 2.68 3.35
N VAL A 57 -7.05 1.90 3.24
CA VAL A 57 -7.09 0.46 3.04
C VAL A 57 -6.11 -0.21 4.01
N SER A 58 -6.45 -1.41 4.47
CA SER A 58 -5.66 -2.13 5.48
C SER A 58 -4.24 -2.49 5.03
N LYS A 59 -4.04 -2.73 3.72
CA LYS A 59 -2.72 -3.01 3.12
C LYS A 59 -2.63 -2.34 1.76
N ARG A 60 -1.48 -1.74 1.43
CA ARG A 60 -1.18 -1.16 0.11
C ARG A 60 -0.28 -2.06 -0.73
N GLU A 61 0.29 -3.06 -0.11
CA GLU A 61 1.14 -4.07 -0.75
C GLU A 61 0.69 -5.46 -0.30
N ILE A 62 0.57 -6.38 -1.25
CA ILE A 62 0.21 -7.78 -1.06
C ILE A 62 1.28 -8.61 -1.74
N TYR A 63 1.69 -9.66 -1.07
CA TYR A 63 2.55 -10.70 -1.63
C TYR A 63 1.73 -11.98 -1.70
N SER A 64 1.71 -12.59 -2.87
CA SER A 64 0.96 -13.81 -3.17
C SER A 64 1.92 -14.90 -3.61
N ASN A 65 1.66 -16.13 -3.19
CA ASN A 65 2.38 -17.27 -3.72
C ASN A 65 1.99 -17.56 -5.18
N SER A 66 2.80 -18.36 -5.85
CA SER A 66 2.59 -18.68 -7.27
C SER A 66 1.37 -19.55 -7.55
N ARG A 67 0.80 -20.25 -6.54
CA ARG A 67 -0.40 -21.09 -6.73
C ARG A 67 -1.69 -20.30 -6.76
N GLY A 68 -1.63 -19.02 -6.39
CA GLY A 68 -2.79 -18.15 -6.25
C GLY A 68 -3.38 -18.22 -4.84
N GLU A 69 -3.90 -17.08 -4.39
CA GLU A 69 -4.43 -16.90 -3.04
C GLU A 69 -5.63 -15.96 -3.04
N ASN A 70 -6.36 -15.95 -1.93
CA ASN A 70 -7.42 -15.00 -1.67
C ASN A 70 -7.07 -14.17 -0.44
N PHE A 71 -7.19 -12.85 -0.58
CA PHE A 71 -6.93 -11.88 0.49
C PHE A 71 -8.19 -11.05 0.76
N LEU A 72 -8.37 -10.66 2.00
CA LEU A 72 -9.38 -9.69 2.38
C LEU A 72 -8.71 -8.36 2.77
N LEU A 73 -9.17 -7.27 2.19
CA LEU A 73 -8.76 -5.92 2.52
C LEU A 73 -9.91 -5.17 3.15
N SER A 74 -9.63 -4.50 4.27
CA SER A 74 -10.60 -3.56 4.85
C SER A 74 -10.43 -2.20 4.18
N VAL A 75 -11.55 -1.58 3.82
CA VAL A 75 -11.66 -0.25 3.21
C VAL A 75 -12.43 0.67 4.14
N VAL A 76 -11.89 1.85 4.40
CA VAL A 76 -12.59 2.95 5.04
C VAL A 76 -12.81 4.04 4.00
N ALA A 77 -14.05 4.41 3.76
CA ALA A 77 -14.45 5.50 2.88
C ALA A 77 -15.70 6.17 3.42
N THR A 78 -15.85 7.47 3.19
CA THR A 78 -17.01 8.26 3.65
C THR A 78 -18.20 8.21 2.70
N GLY A 79 -18.02 7.70 1.50
CA GLY A 79 -19.04 7.55 0.48
C GLY A 79 -19.04 6.18 -0.16
N ASP A 80 -19.82 6.02 -1.19
CA ASP A 80 -19.73 4.81 -2.00
C ASP A 80 -18.37 4.74 -2.70
N TRP A 81 -17.87 3.53 -2.86
CA TRP A 81 -16.57 3.27 -3.46
C TRP A 81 -16.64 2.05 -4.37
N SER A 82 -15.73 2.00 -5.30
CA SER A 82 -15.57 0.89 -6.25
C SER A 82 -14.14 0.36 -6.20
N VAL A 83 -13.97 -0.86 -6.68
CA VAL A 83 -12.66 -1.49 -6.87
C VAL A 83 -12.55 -1.98 -8.31
N THR A 84 -11.38 -1.80 -8.92
CA THR A 84 -11.07 -2.28 -10.27
C THR A 84 -9.69 -2.91 -10.26
N SER A 85 -9.57 -4.10 -10.83
CA SER A 85 -8.29 -4.72 -11.11
C SER A 85 -7.73 -4.18 -12.43
N ASN A 86 -6.44 -3.89 -12.47
CA ASN A 86 -5.74 -3.43 -13.68
C ASN A 86 -5.07 -4.57 -14.44
N ASP A 87 -5.10 -5.79 -13.90
CA ASP A 87 -4.43 -6.96 -14.44
C ASP A 87 -5.39 -8.16 -14.51
N SER A 88 -5.36 -8.90 -15.62
CA SER A 88 -6.32 -9.98 -15.88
C SER A 88 -6.22 -11.17 -14.92
N TRP A 89 -5.05 -11.38 -14.31
CA TRP A 89 -4.79 -12.44 -13.34
C TRP A 89 -5.19 -12.06 -11.91
N LEU A 90 -5.60 -10.81 -11.70
CA LEU A 90 -6.14 -10.31 -10.43
C LEU A 90 -7.66 -10.17 -10.54
N LYS A 91 -8.38 -10.66 -9.55
CA LYS A 91 -9.82 -10.47 -9.41
C LYS A 91 -10.08 -9.72 -8.11
N ALA A 92 -10.79 -8.62 -8.19
CA ALA A 92 -11.15 -7.82 -7.04
C ALA A 92 -12.68 -7.65 -6.97
N GLU A 93 -13.25 -7.99 -5.83
CA GLU A 93 -14.70 -7.94 -5.63
C GLU A 93 -15.03 -7.23 -4.32
N LYS A 94 -15.89 -6.22 -4.39
CA LYS A 94 -16.48 -5.56 -3.22
C LYS A 94 -17.47 -6.53 -2.56
N LYS A 95 -17.13 -7.04 -1.38
CA LYS A 95 -18.00 -7.96 -0.64
C LYS A 95 -19.11 -7.22 0.12
N ASP A 96 -18.77 -6.08 0.68
CA ASP A 96 -19.68 -5.22 1.44
C ASP A 96 -19.18 -3.76 1.42
N GLY A 97 -19.76 -2.91 2.26
CA GLY A 97 -19.36 -1.49 2.36
C GLY A 97 -17.95 -1.24 2.91
N LYS A 98 -17.25 -2.27 3.39
CA LYS A 98 -15.96 -2.16 4.09
C LYS A 98 -14.92 -3.18 3.66
N THR A 99 -15.25 -4.13 2.79
CA THR A 99 -14.39 -5.29 2.49
C THR A 99 -14.26 -5.52 0.99
N VAL A 100 -13.02 -5.69 0.54
CA VAL A 100 -12.65 -6.19 -0.79
C VAL A 100 -12.07 -7.59 -0.64
N SER A 101 -12.53 -8.52 -1.47
CA SER A 101 -11.87 -9.79 -1.73
C SER A 101 -10.97 -9.64 -2.95
N VAL A 102 -9.70 -9.98 -2.81
CA VAL A 102 -8.70 -9.99 -3.88
C VAL A 102 -8.25 -11.43 -4.10
N THR A 103 -8.42 -11.93 -5.31
CA THR A 103 -7.98 -13.27 -5.70
C THR A 103 -6.93 -13.17 -6.79
N THR A 104 -5.83 -13.88 -6.64
CA THR A 104 -4.79 -14.03 -7.65
C THR A 104 -4.93 -15.37 -8.34
N ASP A 105 -4.92 -15.38 -9.67
CA ASP A 105 -4.84 -16.63 -10.46
C ASP A 105 -3.41 -17.19 -10.36
N PRO A 106 -3.19 -18.52 -10.55
CA PRO A 106 -1.86 -19.12 -10.52
C PRO A 106 -0.88 -18.44 -11.48
N ASN A 107 0.35 -18.24 -11.06
CA ASN A 107 1.45 -17.82 -11.90
C ASN A 107 2.22 -19.06 -12.37
N GLU A 108 2.07 -19.43 -13.63
CA GLU A 108 2.75 -20.57 -14.22
C GLU A 108 4.10 -20.21 -14.89
N ASN A 109 4.54 -18.94 -14.72
CA ASN A 109 5.79 -18.47 -15.30
C ASN A 109 6.94 -18.66 -14.31
N LYS A 110 8.15 -18.79 -14.83
CA LYS A 110 9.41 -18.83 -14.06
C LYS A 110 9.83 -17.48 -13.49
N THR A 111 9.10 -16.42 -13.77
CA THR A 111 9.35 -15.08 -13.26
C THR A 111 8.20 -14.60 -12.39
N SER A 112 8.52 -13.91 -11.32
CA SER A 112 7.53 -13.21 -10.50
C SER A 112 6.81 -12.14 -11.34
N ARG A 113 5.58 -11.81 -10.96
CA ARG A 113 4.81 -10.77 -11.65
C ARG A 113 4.26 -9.74 -10.66
N LYS A 114 4.05 -8.54 -11.18
CA LYS A 114 3.43 -7.44 -10.41
C LYS A 114 2.16 -7.00 -11.10
N GLY A 115 1.18 -6.65 -10.29
CA GLY A 115 -0.09 -6.08 -10.75
C GLY A 115 -0.65 -5.12 -9.73
N THR A 116 -1.73 -4.46 -10.09
CA THR A 116 -2.34 -3.44 -9.23
C THR A 116 -3.86 -3.53 -9.27
N LEU A 117 -4.49 -3.04 -8.22
CA LEU A 117 -5.90 -2.73 -8.19
C LEU A 117 -6.10 -1.30 -7.67
N ASP A 118 -7.16 -0.66 -8.14
CA ASP A 118 -7.54 0.68 -7.76
C ASP A 118 -8.84 0.67 -6.96
N ILE A 119 -8.85 1.33 -5.82
CA ILE A 119 -10.02 1.59 -5.01
C ILE A 119 -10.32 3.08 -5.12
N VAL A 120 -11.54 3.44 -5.55
CA VAL A 120 -11.93 4.82 -5.83
C VAL A 120 -13.20 5.18 -5.06
N SER A 121 -13.17 6.33 -4.39
CA SER A 121 -14.35 6.94 -3.73
C SER A 121 -14.38 8.44 -4.03
N GLY A 122 -15.34 8.87 -4.84
CA GLY A 122 -15.39 10.27 -5.32
C GLY A 122 -14.14 10.67 -6.08
N ALA A 123 -13.41 11.66 -5.56
CA ALA A 123 -12.14 12.12 -6.13
C ALA A 123 -10.90 11.42 -5.54
N GLU A 124 -11.07 10.59 -4.52
CA GLU A 124 -9.97 9.88 -3.87
C GLU A 124 -9.71 8.54 -4.56
N LYS A 125 -8.43 8.20 -4.73
CA LYS A 125 -7.97 6.93 -5.31
C LYS A 125 -6.85 6.35 -4.47
N ILE A 126 -6.94 5.06 -4.16
CA ILE A 126 -5.85 4.28 -3.59
C ILE A 126 -5.51 3.15 -4.54
N THR A 127 -4.23 3.03 -4.88
CA THR A 127 -3.70 1.89 -5.62
C THR A 127 -3.05 0.92 -4.65
N VAL A 128 -3.40 -0.35 -4.75
CA VAL A 128 -2.79 -1.47 -4.03
C VAL A 128 -1.94 -2.25 -5.01
N SER A 129 -0.69 -2.51 -4.65
CA SER A 129 0.26 -3.29 -5.45
C SER A 129 0.27 -4.74 -5.00
N ILE A 130 0.28 -5.66 -5.95
CA ILE A 130 0.37 -7.09 -5.71
C ILE A 130 1.62 -7.62 -6.39
N THR A 131 2.46 -8.31 -5.63
CA THR A 131 3.61 -9.05 -6.17
C THR A 131 3.33 -10.54 -5.99
N GLN A 132 3.39 -11.30 -7.07
CA GLN A 132 3.18 -12.75 -7.03
C GLN A 132 4.46 -13.49 -7.41
N GLU A 133 4.80 -14.48 -6.61
CA GLU A 133 5.96 -15.37 -6.80
C GLU A 133 5.92 -16.10 -8.14
N SER A 134 7.08 -16.58 -8.56
CA SER A 134 7.27 -17.42 -9.75
C SER A 134 7.01 -18.90 -9.46
N THR A 135 7.03 -19.74 -10.49
CA THR A 135 6.99 -21.19 -10.28
C THR A 135 8.27 -21.74 -9.66
N GLU A 136 9.41 -21.08 -9.84
CA GLU A 136 10.69 -21.45 -9.24
C GLU A 136 10.64 -21.32 -7.71
N ASP A 137 9.93 -20.32 -7.20
CA ASP A 137 9.71 -20.13 -5.77
C ASP A 137 8.81 -21.20 -5.12
N ARG A 138 8.07 -21.98 -5.94
CA ARG A 138 7.13 -23.02 -5.43
C ARG A 138 7.79 -24.16 -4.68
N GLU A 139 9.03 -24.49 -5.06
CA GLU A 139 9.77 -25.61 -4.48
C GLU A 139 10.27 -25.29 -3.09
N ILE A 140 10.30 -24.00 -2.75
CA ILE A 140 10.73 -23.52 -1.45
C ILE A 140 9.54 -23.46 -0.50
N ASN A 141 9.59 -24.30 0.51
CA ASN A 141 8.54 -24.38 1.53
C ASN A 141 8.65 -23.20 2.51
N THR A 142 8.00 -22.09 2.18
CA THR A 142 7.92 -20.92 3.06
C THR A 142 6.89 -21.16 4.16
N PRO A 143 7.22 -21.05 5.45
CA PRO A 143 6.27 -21.21 6.54
C PRO A 143 5.10 -20.21 6.45
N GLU A 144 3.94 -20.58 6.99
CA GLU A 144 2.76 -19.72 7.05
C GLU A 144 3.09 -18.36 7.71
N GLY A 145 2.67 -17.26 7.07
CA GLY A 145 2.93 -15.90 7.54
C GLY A 145 4.29 -15.32 7.14
N TYR A 146 5.15 -16.10 6.50
CA TYR A 146 6.42 -15.65 5.93
C TYR A 146 6.31 -15.55 4.42
N ARG A 147 7.20 -14.73 3.81
CA ARG A 147 7.38 -14.66 2.38
C ARG A 147 8.83 -14.99 2.03
N LEU A 148 9.03 -15.62 0.88
CA LEU A 148 10.35 -15.74 0.30
C LEU A 148 10.84 -14.35 -0.11
N VAL A 149 12.02 -13.97 0.33
CA VAL A 149 12.65 -12.67 -0.01
C VAL A 149 13.76 -12.89 -1.03
N TRP A 150 14.53 -13.94 -0.85
CA TRP A 150 15.65 -14.33 -1.69
C TRP A 150 15.97 -15.81 -1.47
N HIS A 151 16.43 -16.49 -2.52
CA HIS A 151 17.00 -17.83 -2.46
C HIS A 151 18.03 -18.01 -3.58
N ASP A 152 18.90 -19.00 -3.42
CA ASP A 152 19.80 -19.46 -4.45
C ASP A 152 19.98 -20.99 -4.30
N GLU A 153 19.62 -21.73 -5.33
CA GLU A 153 19.73 -23.19 -5.37
C GLU A 153 21.03 -23.66 -6.04
N PHE A 154 21.91 -22.71 -6.39
CA PHE A 154 23.20 -22.97 -7.05
C PHE A 154 23.08 -23.82 -8.33
N ASN A 155 21.98 -23.72 -9.04
CA ASN A 155 21.67 -24.53 -10.24
C ASN A 155 21.96 -23.80 -11.56
N GLU A 156 22.44 -22.56 -11.52
CA GLU A 156 22.71 -21.72 -12.69
C GLU A 156 24.20 -21.74 -13.08
N GLY A 157 24.68 -22.88 -13.57
CA GLY A 157 26.01 -23.00 -14.15
C GLY A 157 27.12 -23.32 -13.14
N SER A 158 28.38 -23.15 -13.55
CA SER A 158 29.57 -23.50 -12.79
C SER A 158 30.24 -22.30 -12.08
N THR A 159 29.68 -21.11 -12.20
CA THR A 159 30.21 -19.89 -11.61
C THR A 159 29.25 -19.32 -10.58
N LEU A 160 29.77 -18.79 -9.49
CA LEU A 160 28.97 -18.08 -8.50
C LEU A 160 28.37 -16.82 -9.13
N GLY A 161 27.10 -16.53 -8.80
CA GLY A 161 26.45 -15.28 -9.16
C GLY A 161 27.08 -14.07 -8.43
N THR A 162 26.63 -12.85 -8.79
CA THR A 162 27.18 -11.60 -8.27
C THR A 162 26.95 -11.40 -6.78
N ASP A 163 25.99 -12.13 -6.19
CA ASP A 163 25.64 -12.04 -4.77
C ASP A 163 26.54 -12.92 -3.88
N TRP A 164 27.47 -13.66 -4.49
CA TRP A 164 28.38 -14.57 -3.83
C TRP A 164 29.85 -14.21 -4.07
N THR A 165 30.67 -14.40 -3.07
CA THR A 165 32.13 -14.30 -3.17
C THR A 165 32.79 -15.51 -2.56
N HIS A 166 33.90 -15.96 -3.17
CA HIS A 166 34.73 -16.99 -2.57
C HIS A 166 35.40 -16.46 -1.29
N GLU A 167 35.29 -17.22 -0.23
CA GLU A 167 36.16 -17.03 0.93
C GLU A 167 37.60 -17.48 0.57
N VAL A 168 38.56 -16.59 0.72
CA VAL A 168 39.97 -16.89 0.42
C VAL A 168 40.78 -16.65 1.69
N GLN A 169 41.22 -17.71 2.36
CA GLN A 169 41.90 -17.62 3.65
C GLN A 169 42.99 -18.68 3.77
N LYS A 170 44.04 -18.33 4.50
CA LYS A 170 45.14 -19.26 4.83
C LYS A 170 44.75 -20.25 5.93
N PRO A 171 45.46 -21.40 6.03
CA PRO A 171 45.26 -22.34 7.13
C PRO A 171 45.34 -21.65 8.49
N GLY A 172 44.46 -22.06 9.41
CA GLY A 172 44.44 -21.53 10.77
C GLY A 172 43.60 -20.25 10.96
N TRP A 173 42.87 -19.77 9.93
CA TRP A 173 42.06 -18.55 10.01
C TRP A 173 40.95 -18.66 11.04
N VAL A 174 40.17 -19.72 11.03
CA VAL A 174 39.11 -19.98 12.03
C VAL A 174 39.34 -21.33 12.69
N ASN A 175 39.16 -21.38 14.01
CA ASN A 175 39.27 -22.63 14.80
C ASN A 175 40.56 -23.45 14.64
N ASN A 176 41.67 -22.84 14.19
CA ASN A 176 42.93 -23.52 13.88
C ASN A 176 42.75 -24.63 12.82
N GLU A 177 41.90 -24.44 11.86
CA GLU A 177 41.66 -25.39 10.77
C GLU A 177 42.93 -25.55 9.91
N LEU A 178 43.15 -26.77 9.42
CA LEU A 178 44.31 -27.08 8.59
C LEU A 178 44.10 -26.82 7.10
N GLN A 179 42.84 -26.63 6.68
CA GLN A 179 42.48 -26.35 5.29
C GLN A 179 42.77 -24.90 4.91
N GLU A 180 43.04 -24.73 3.65
CA GLU A 180 43.12 -23.43 2.98
C GLU A 180 41.88 -23.20 2.14
N TYR A 181 41.35 -21.99 2.18
CA TYR A 181 40.23 -21.56 1.36
C TYR A 181 40.77 -20.84 0.13
N VAL A 182 40.49 -21.36 -1.06
CA VAL A 182 41.04 -20.84 -2.32
C VAL A 182 39.93 -20.38 -3.28
N ASN A 183 40.27 -19.40 -4.12
CA ASN A 183 39.37 -18.92 -5.15
C ASN A 183 39.63 -19.72 -6.46
N GLY A 184 38.72 -20.61 -6.78
CA GLY A 184 38.70 -21.32 -8.04
C GLY A 184 39.21 -22.75 -7.99
N SER A 185 38.97 -23.46 -9.07
CA SER A 185 39.44 -24.83 -9.26
C SER A 185 40.95 -24.87 -9.47
N THR A 186 41.64 -25.73 -8.77
CA THR A 186 42.99 -26.20 -9.09
C THR A 186 42.98 -27.01 -10.36
#